data_16980082535966bc74ea4f339f64f5e5
#
_entry.id   16980082535966bc74ea4f339f64f5e5
#
_cell.length_a   1.000
_cell.length_b   1.000
_cell.length_c   1.000
_cell.angle_alpha   90.00
_cell.angle_beta   90.00
_cell.angle_gamma   90.00
#
_symmetry.space_group_name_H-M   'P 1'
#
loop_
_entity.id
_entity.type
_entity.pdbx_description
1 polymer ?
#
loop_
_entity_poly.entity_id
_entity_poly.type
_entity_poly.pdbx_seq_one_letter_code
_entity_poly.pdbx_strand_id
1 'polypeptide(L)'
;MLLSKGFEVEMYTGTAAGEVIGLSDRIVKDLDGFVREPDSRNVEYTTAPMTNYDRLLCATLKPRLALRQYLRRLGDYTLIPGSTLSLGDSQYFYRSDPHNPYHDYIEQTYGTNVVTASIHINVGISDYEDLMRACRLIRLEAPLYLALSASSPFLDGKITGSHSHRWQVFPQTPAHVPLFESHKHFVTWTEEQLKLGTMQNVRHLWVSVRPNGSNRPYNLNRLELRICDLIAD
;
A
#
# COMPACT_ATOMS: atom_id res chain seq x y z
N MET A 1 23.66 -14.68 -3.80
CA MET A 1 22.83 -14.11 -4.90
C MET A 1 21.93 -13.04 -4.29
N LEU A 2 21.81 -11.84 -4.91
CA LEU A 2 20.89 -10.81 -4.43
C LEU A 2 19.45 -11.20 -4.77
N LEU A 3 18.53 -11.07 -3.81
CA LEU A 3 17.11 -11.28 -4.04
C LEU A 3 16.54 -10.16 -4.91
N SER A 4 15.60 -10.49 -5.79
CA SER A 4 14.86 -9.47 -6.55
C SER A 4 13.98 -8.66 -5.59
N LYS A 5 13.88 -7.35 -5.86
CA LYS A 5 12.99 -6.44 -5.14
C LYS A 5 12.15 -5.64 -6.12
N GLY A 6 10.94 -5.29 -5.69
CA GLY A 6 10.04 -4.39 -6.38
C GLY A 6 9.25 -3.58 -5.36
N PHE A 7 8.71 -2.45 -5.81
CA PHE A 7 7.94 -1.54 -4.97
C PHE A 7 6.55 -1.30 -5.55
N GLU A 8 5.58 -1.14 -4.66
CA GLU A 8 4.27 -0.54 -4.91
C GLU A 8 4.30 0.79 -4.15
N VAL A 9 4.00 1.90 -4.81
CA VAL A 9 4.12 3.24 -4.23
C VAL A 9 2.80 3.98 -4.42
N GLU A 10 2.11 4.22 -3.33
CA GLU A 10 0.87 4.97 -3.26
C GLU A 10 1.16 6.43 -2.93
N MET A 11 0.46 7.39 -3.55
CA MET A 11 0.71 8.81 -3.37
C MET A 11 -0.57 9.61 -3.46
N TYR A 12 -0.66 10.69 -2.68
CA TYR A 12 -1.72 11.69 -2.83
C TYR A 12 -1.38 12.74 -3.86
N THR A 13 -2.43 13.22 -4.53
CA THR A 13 -2.36 14.36 -5.47
C THR A 13 -3.11 15.57 -4.90
N GLY A 14 -2.65 16.77 -5.23
CA GLY A 14 -3.29 17.98 -4.76
C GLY A 14 -2.62 19.25 -5.28
N THR A 15 -2.90 20.37 -4.64
CA THR A 15 -2.35 21.70 -4.97
C THR A 15 -1.04 21.97 -4.21
N ALA A 16 -0.26 22.94 -4.66
CA ALA A 16 0.92 23.42 -3.95
C ALA A 16 0.60 24.05 -2.57
N ALA A 17 -0.65 24.46 -2.35
CA ALA A 17 -1.14 24.91 -1.05
C ALA A 17 -1.46 23.77 -0.07
N GLY A 18 -1.38 22.50 -0.54
CA GLY A 18 -1.60 21.33 0.29
C GLY A 18 -3.04 20.78 0.26
N GLU A 19 -3.92 21.36 -0.53
CA GLU A 19 -5.26 20.82 -0.73
C GLU A 19 -5.18 19.50 -1.50
N VAL A 20 -5.73 18.41 -0.95
CA VAL A 20 -5.73 17.09 -1.59
C VAL A 20 -6.85 17.02 -2.62
N ILE A 21 -6.53 16.66 -3.87
CA ILE A 21 -7.48 16.67 -5.00
C ILE A 21 -7.43 15.32 -5.72
N GLY A 22 -8.62 14.77 -6.03
CA GLY A 22 -8.79 13.52 -6.76
C GLY A 22 -8.46 13.68 -8.25
N LEU A 23 -7.32 13.12 -8.67
CA LEU A 23 -6.84 13.16 -10.06
C LEU A 23 -6.55 11.77 -10.63
N SER A 24 -6.80 10.68 -9.88
CA SER A 24 -6.41 9.32 -10.28
C SER A 24 -7.00 8.90 -11.63
N ASP A 25 -8.24 9.27 -11.92
CA ASP A 25 -8.89 8.95 -13.20
C ASP A 25 -8.16 9.56 -14.41
N ARG A 26 -7.74 10.80 -14.30
CA ARG A 26 -6.98 11.49 -15.36
C ARG A 26 -5.58 10.92 -15.49
N ILE A 27 -4.91 10.65 -14.36
CA ILE A 27 -3.56 10.10 -14.32
C ILE A 27 -3.54 8.73 -15.01
N VAL A 28 -4.43 7.82 -14.62
CA VAL A 28 -4.47 6.45 -15.15
C VAL A 28 -4.86 6.42 -16.63
N LYS A 29 -5.64 7.40 -17.09
CA LYS A 29 -5.99 7.54 -18.51
C LYS A 29 -4.82 8.01 -19.36
N ASP A 30 -4.00 8.92 -18.84
CA ASP A 30 -3.02 9.67 -19.62
C ASP A 30 -1.57 9.19 -19.39
N LEU A 31 -1.31 8.44 -18.31
CA LEU A 31 0.01 7.91 -17.96
C LEU A 31 -0.03 6.39 -17.77
N ASP A 32 0.77 5.67 -18.56
CA ASP A 32 0.94 4.24 -18.40
C ASP A 32 1.63 3.88 -17.06
N GLY A 33 1.26 2.72 -16.50
CA GLY A 33 1.91 2.16 -15.31
C GLY A 33 1.36 2.68 -13.99
N PHE A 34 0.34 3.54 -14.01
CA PHE A 34 -0.39 3.96 -12.83
C PHE A 34 -1.72 3.21 -12.69
N VAL A 35 -2.13 2.96 -11.46
CA VAL A 35 -3.41 2.33 -11.13
C VAL A 35 -4.17 3.16 -10.12
N ARG A 36 -5.50 2.99 -10.11
CA ARG A 36 -6.40 3.67 -9.17
C ARG A 36 -6.42 2.92 -7.85
N GLU A 37 -6.42 3.69 -6.78
CA GLU A 37 -6.85 3.23 -5.47
C GLU A 37 -8.38 3.46 -5.30
N PRO A 38 -9.03 2.87 -4.28
CA PRO A 38 -10.46 3.09 -4.04
C PRO A 38 -10.86 4.56 -3.91
N ASP A 39 -10.00 5.40 -3.31
CA ASP A 39 -10.19 6.86 -3.25
C ASP A 39 -9.44 7.56 -4.38
N SER A 40 -10.11 8.49 -5.06
CA SER A 40 -9.59 9.18 -6.25
C SER A 40 -8.41 10.12 -5.97
N ARG A 41 -8.17 10.49 -4.72
CA ARG A 41 -7.05 11.33 -4.29
C ARG A 41 -5.73 10.55 -4.23
N ASN A 42 -5.82 9.22 -4.24
CA ASN A 42 -4.66 8.33 -4.18
C ASN A 42 -4.43 7.65 -5.54
N VAL A 43 -3.18 7.51 -5.91
CA VAL A 43 -2.74 6.81 -7.12
C VAL A 43 -1.53 5.96 -6.81
N GLU A 44 -1.47 4.77 -7.38
CA GLU A 44 -0.37 3.82 -7.19
C GLU A 44 0.42 3.61 -8.48
N TYR A 45 1.70 3.35 -8.36
CA TYR A 45 2.49 2.70 -9.39
C TYR A 45 3.33 1.55 -8.83
N THR A 46 3.69 0.60 -9.69
CA THR A 46 4.51 -0.55 -9.32
C THR A 46 5.80 -0.59 -10.15
N THR A 47 6.89 -1.09 -9.56
CA THR A 47 8.12 -1.36 -10.29
C THR A 47 8.22 -2.84 -10.66
N ALA A 48 8.87 -3.14 -11.78
CA ALA A 48 9.28 -4.50 -12.07
C ALA A 48 10.28 -5.00 -11.00
N PRO A 49 10.28 -6.31 -10.66
CA PRO A 49 11.26 -6.87 -9.74
C PRO A 49 12.66 -6.88 -10.36
N MET A 50 13.64 -6.39 -9.61
CA MET A 50 15.04 -6.26 -10.06
C MET A 50 16.02 -6.74 -8.99
N THR A 51 17.13 -7.34 -9.43
CA THR A 51 18.29 -7.68 -8.59
C THR A 51 19.37 -6.60 -8.61
N ASN A 52 19.36 -5.74 -9.62
CA ASN A 52 20.23 -4.57 -9.69
C ASN A 52 19.56 -3.41 -8.98
N TYR A 53 20.07 -3.03 -7.80
CA TYR A 53 19.45 -2.03 -6.93
C TYR A 53 19.61 -0.59 -7.43
N ASP A 54 20.65 -0.28 -8.21
CA ASP A 54 20.79 1.04 -8.84
C ASP A 54 19.69 1.25 -9.88
N ARG A 55 19.43 0.23 -10.70
CA ARG A 55 18.32 0.25 -11.66
C ARG A 55 16.96 0.29 -10.95
N LEU A 56 16.83 -0.40 -9.84
CA LEU A 56 15.59 -0.39 -9.04
C LEU A 56 15.31 1.02 -8.48
N LEU A 57 16.34 1.72 -8.00
CA LEU A 57 16.19 3.11 -7.56
C LEU A 57 15.70 4.00 -8.72
N CYS A 58 16.32 3.89 -9.89
CA CYS A 58 15.85 4.62 -11.08
C CYS A 58 14.41 4.27 -11.46
N ALA A 59 14.03 2.98 -11.39
CA ALA A 59 12.67 2.52 -11.68
C ALA A 59 11.64 3.05 -10.68
N THR A 60 12.04 3.29 -9.43
CA THR A 60 11.19 3.89 -8.41
C THR A 60 11.02 5.39 -8.61
N LEU A 61 12.06 6.10 -9.02
CA LEU A 61 12.03 7.57 -9.19
C LEU A 61 11.36 8.02 -10.49
N LYS A 62 11.57 7.31 -11.61
CA LYS A 62 11.07 7.72 -12.93
C LYS A 62 9.56 7.96 -12.99
N PRO A 63 8.68 7.04 -12.52
CA PRO A 63 7.23 7.28 -12.55
C PRO A 63 6.84 8.50 -11.74
N ARG A 64 7.46 8.71 -10.58
CA ARG A 64 7.21 9.85 -9.71
C ARG A 64 7.56 11.18 -10.37
N LEU A 65 8.71 11.26 -11.04
CA LEU A 65 9.11 12.43 -11.82
C LEU A 65 8.16 12.70 -12.99
N ALA A 66 7.77 11.65 -13.72
CA ALA A 66 6.81 11.76 -14.81
C ALA A 66 5.44 12.27 -14.30
N LEU A 67 4.98 11.76 -13.16
CA LEU A 67 3.73 12.20 -12.54
C LEU A 67 3.81 13.67 -12.10
N ARG A 68 4.90 14.11 -11.47
CA ARG A 68 5.08 15.52 -11.10
C ARG A 68 5.07 16.46 -12.32
N GLN A 69 5.71 16.04 -13.42
CA GLN A 69 5.70 16.82 -14.68
C GLN A 69 4.31 16.87 -15.30
N TYR A 70 3.57 15.77 -15.24
CA TYR A 70 2.19 15.70 -15.71
C TYR A 70 1.27 16.60 -14.89
N LEU A 71 1.32 16.53 -13.57
CA LEU A 71 0.51 17.34 -12.67
C LEU A 71 0.71 18.85 -12.91
N ARG A 72 1.96 19.30 -13.06
CA ARG A 72 2.29 20.70 -13.39
C ARG A 72 1.72 21.16 -14.74
N ARG A 73 1.57 20.27 -15.70
CA ARG A 73 0.96 20.58 -17.00
C ARG A 73 -0.56 20.65 -16.96
N LEU A 74 -1.17 19.92 -16.02
CA LEU A 74 -2.62 19.99 -15.79
C LEU A 74 -3.05 21.28 -15.10
N GLY A 75 -2.19 21.89 -14.31
CA GLY A 75 -2.45 23.08 -13.52
C GLY A 75 -1.42 23.23 -12.40
N ASP A 76 -1.74 23.99 -11.36
CA ASP A 76 -0.89 24.12 -10.17
C ASP A 76 -1.07 22.91 -9.23
N TYR A 77 -0.82 21.71 -9.75
CA TYR A 77 -0.94 20.46 -9.02
C TYR A 77 0.42 19.85 -8.72
N THR A 78 0.48 19.12 -7.62
CA THR A 78 1.70 18.42 -7.14
C THR A 78 1.35 17.13 -6.41
N LEU A 79 2.36 16.40 -5.96
CA LEU A 79 2.22 15.31 -5.01
C LEU A 79 2.18 15.90 -3.60
N ILE A 80 1.21 15.45 -2.81
CA ILE A 80 1.10 15.82 -1.40
C ILE A 80 1.90 14.80 -0.58
N PRO A 81 2.83 15.25 0.27
CA PRO A 81 3.65 14.36 1.09
C PRO A 81 2.86 13.73 2.23
N GLY A 82 3.32 12.56 2.68
CA GLY A 82 2.81 11.87 3.85
C GLY A 82 1.92 10.67 3.50
N SER A 83 1.58 9.91 4.53
CA SER A 83 0.82 8.66 4.44
C SER A 83 -0.60 8.76 4.96
N THR A 84 -1.01 9.93 5.43
CA THR A 84 -2.37 10.28 5.87
C THR A 84 -2.82 11.58 5.24
N LEU A 85 -4.11 11.87 5.26
CA LEU A 85 -4.68 13.15 4.82
C LEU A 85 -4.33 14.25 5.85
N SER A 86 -3.06 14.67 5.82
CA SER A 86 -2.44 15.49 6.87
C SER A 86 -3.05 16.88 6.99
N LEU A 87 -3.54 17.48 5.89
CA LEU A 87 -3.99 18.85 5.86
C LEU A 87 -5.51 19.02 5.85
N GLY A 88 -6.27 17.94 5.70
CA GLY A 88 -7.72 18.00 5.78
C GLY A 88 -8.44 16.93 4.98
N ASP A 89 -9.75 16.92 5.13
CA ASP A 89 -10.70 16.15 4.31
C ASP A 89 -10.68 14.63 4.57
N SER A 90 -10.24 14.21 5.77
CA SER A 90 -10.21 12.80 6.16
C SER A 90 -11.60 12.21 6.42
N GLN A 91 -12.64 13.03 6.48
CA GLN A 91 -14.01 12.61 6.76
C GLN A 91 -14.77 12.11 5.52
N TYR A 92 -14.25 12.41 4.31
CA TYR A 92 -14.91 12.10 3.06
C TYR A 92 -14.16 11.04 2.28
N PHE A 93 -14.92 10.14 1.66
CA PHE A 93 -14.42 9.13 0.73
C PHE A 93 -14.82 9.52 -0.69
N TYR A 94 -13.86 9.76 -1.57
CA TYR A 94 -14.08 10.15 -2.96
C TYR A 94 -13.79 8.97 -3.88
N ARG A 95 -14.81 8.17 -4.19
CA ARG A 95 -14.66 6.96 -5.01
C ARG A 95 -14.00 7.25 -6.35
N SER A 96 -12.96 6.52 -6.65
CA SER A 96 -12.31 6.58 -7.97
C SER A 96 -13.13 5.87 -9.05
N ASP A 97 -13.96 4.89 -8.68
CA ASP A 97 -14.92 4.21 -9.56
C ASP A 97 -16.27 4.06 -8.85
N PRO A 98 -17.23 4.96 -9.13
CA PRO A 98 -18.56 4.96 -8.49
C PRO A 98 -19.40 3.70 -8.78
N HIS A 99 -19.05 2.94 -9.82
CA HIS A 99 -19.80 1.74 -10.24
C HIS A 99 -19.15 0.44 -9.77
N ASN A 100 -18.02 0.50 -9.06
CA ASN A 100 -17.32 -0.66 -8.56
C ASN A 100 -17.91 -1.15 -7.22
N PRO A 101 -18.57 -2.31 -7.17
CA PRO A 101 -19.17 -2.82 -5.94
C PRO A 101 -18.14 -3.14 -4.83
N TYR A 102 -16.89 -3.34 -5.20
CA TYR A 102 -15.81 -3.51 -4.23
C TYR A 102 -15.51 -2.20 -3.50
N HIS A 103 -15.58 -1.05 -4.17
CA HIS A 103 -15.44 0.26 -3.53
C HIS A 103 -16.60 0.56 -2.59
N ASP A 104 -17.83 0.13 -2.93
CA ASP A 104 -18.97 0.20 -2.01
C ASP A 104 -18.70 -0.57 -0.71
N TYR A 105 -18.24 -1.80 -0.84
CA TYR A 105 -17.90 -2.63 0.31
C TYR A 105 -16.80 -1.99 1.18
N ILE A 106 -15.74 -1.51 0.56
CA ILE A 106 -14.62 -0.87 1.26
C ILE A 106 -15.10 0.36 2.03
N GLU A 107 -15.84 1.26 1.39
CA GLU A 107 -16.35 2.47 2.04
C GLU A 107 -17.30 2.15 3.18
N GLN A 108 -18.25 1.22 2.98
CA GLN A 108 -19.23 0.86 4.02
C GLN A 108 -18.59 0.15 5.21
N THR A 109 -17.54 -0.65 4.97
CA THR A 109 -16.94 -1.48 6.02
C THR A 109 -15.84 -0.74 6.78
N TYR A 110 -15.02 0.04 6.09
CA TYR A 110 -13.80 0.63 6.65
C TYR A 110 -13.77 2.15 6.60
N GLY A 111 -14.68 2.78 5.86
CA GLY A 111 -14.72 4.23 5.70
C GLY A 111 -13.41 4.78 5.14
N THR A 112 -13.03 5.94 5.63
CA THR A 112 -11.81 6.64 5.21
C THR A 112 -10.52 6.08 5.83
N ASN A 113 -10.60 5.11 6.75
CA ASN A 113 -9.42 4.50 7.37
C ASN A 113 -8.49 3.79 6.37
N VAL A 114 -9.01 3.45 5.19
CA VAL A 114 -8.22 2.86 4.09
C VAL A 114 -7.62 3.91 3.16
N VAL A 115 -8.00 5.19 3.31
CA VAL A 115 -7.47 6.28 2.48
C VAL A 115 -6.12 6.71 3.04
N THR A 116 -5.13 5.88 2.77
CA THR A 116 -3.75 6.07 3.22
C THR A 116 -2.80 5.87 2.05
N ALA A 117 -1.61 6.44 2.14
CA ALA A 117 -0.54 6.24 1.18
C ALA A 117 0.62 5.49 1.82
N SER A 118 1.23 4.57 1.09
CA SER A 118 2.29 3.71 1.61
C SER A 118 3.32 3.33 0.56
N ILE A 119 4.42 2.75 1.01
CA ILE A 119 5.31 2.01 0.15
C ILE A 119 5.31 0.54 0.56
N HIS A 120 4.94 -0.35 -0.37
CA HIS A 120 5.07 -1.79 -0.16
C HIS A 120 6.37 -2.28 -0.80
N ILE A 121 7.12 -3.09 -0.04
CA ILE A 121 8.38 -3.64 -0.50
C ILE A 121 8.19 -5.13 -0.76
N ASN A 122 8.32 -5.52 -2.03
CA ASN A 122 8.21 -6.90 -2.47
C ASN A 122 9.61 -7.52 -2.61
N VAL A 123 9.85 -8.68 -1.99
CA VAL A 123 11.11 -9.43 -2.05
C VAL A 123 10.84 -10.80 -2.63
N GLY A 124 11.44 -11.11 -3.79
CA GLY A 124 11.27 -12.38 -4.50
C GLY A 124 11.91 -13.56 -3.77
N ILE A 125 11.10 -14.56 -3.42
CA ILE A 125 11.49 -15.80 -2.80
C ILE A 125 10.60 -16.90 -3.39
N SER A 126 11.18 -17.84 -4.13
CA SER A 126 10.46 -18.87 -4.87
C SER A 126 10.17 -20.14 -4.09
N ASP A 127 11.00 -20.49 -3.11
CA ASP A 127 10.72 -21.59 -2.20
C ASP A 127 9.68 -21.17 -1.16
N TYR A 128 8.62 -21.93 -1.02
CA TYR A 128 7.48 -21.54 -0.18
C TYR A 128 7.81 -21.61 1.32
N GLU A 129 8.63 -22.56 1.75
CA GLU A 129 8.99 -22.69 3.16
C GLU A 129 10.02 -21.62 3.56
N ASP A 130 10.95 -21.26 2.67
CA ASP A 130 11.83 -20.11 2.85
C ASP A 130 11.04 -18.81 2.90
N LEU A 131 10.02 -18.67 2.05
CA LEU A 131 9.10 -17.53 2.06
C LEU A 131 8.37 -17.43 3.41
N MET A 132 7.85 -18.54 3.96
CA MET A 132 7.18 -18.53 5.28
C MET A 132 8.18 -18.18 6.39
N ARG A 133 9.40 -18.69 6.35
CA ARG A 133 10.48 -18.33 7.31
C ARG A 133 10.79 -16.83 7.24
N ALA A 134 10.95 -16.29 6.04
CA ALA A 134 11.19 -14.87 5.82
C ALA A 134 10.01 -14.01 6.31
N CYS A 135 8.77 -14.41 6.02
CA CYS A 135 7.58 -13.70 6.51
C CYS A 135 7.55 -13.65 8.05
N ARG A 136 7.86 -14.75 8.74
CA ARG A 136 7.92 -14.75 10.21
C ARG A 136 8.99 -13.80 10.75
N LEU A 137 10.21 -13.86 10.19
CA LEU A 137 11.32 -13.01 10.61
C LEU A 137 10.97 -11.54 10.43
N ILE A 138 10.55 -11.14 9.23
CA ILE A 138 10.24 -9.74 8.90
C ILE A 138 9.01 -9.24 9.68
N ARG A 139 8.03 -10.09 10.00
CA ARG A 139 6.92 -9.72 10.90
C ARG A 139 7.38 -9.41 12.33
N LEU A 140 8.35 -10.14 12.85
CA LEU A 140 8.94 -9.86 14.16
C LEU A 140 9.74 -8.56 14.17
N GLU A 141 10.36 -8.22 13.03
CA GLU A 141 11.13 -6.99 12.83
C GLU A 141 10.26 -5.81 12.35
N ALA A 142 8.98 -6.03 12.05
CA ALA A 142 8.09 -4.99 11.50
C ALA A 142 8.10 -3.66 12.27
N PRO A 143 8.18 -3.63 13.63
CA PRO A 143 8.30 -2.38 14.36
C PRO A 143 9.53 -1.53 14.00
N LEU A 144 10.65 -2.17 13.62
CA LEU A 144 11.87 -1.46 13.18
C LEU A 144 11.63 -0.76 11.83
N TYR A 145 11.00 -1.45 10.89
CA TYR A 145 10.66 -0.86 9.58
C TYR A 145 9.64 0.27 9.72
N LEU A 146 8.67 0.12 10.62
CA LEU A 146 7.73 1.21 10.94
C LEU A 146 8.46 2.41 11.52
N ALA A 147 9.36 2.21 12.47
CA ALA A 147 10.12 3.30 13.10
C ALA A 147 11.01 4.04 12.08
N LEU A 148 11.62 3.30 11.12
CA LEU A 148 12.47 3.89 10.07
C LEU A 148 11.67 4.67 9.02
N SER A 149 10.40 4.29 8.78
CA SER A 149 9.56 4.89 7.74
C SER A 149 8.49 5.84 8.27
N ALA A 150 8.30 5.95 9.59
CA ALA A 150 7.23 6.73 10.20
C ALA A 150 7.25 8.20 9.73
N SER A 151 6.21 8.63 9.01
CA SER A 151 6.11 9.94 8.36
C SER A 151 4.67 10.48 8.30
N SER A 152 3.79 10.01 9.18
CA SER A 152 2.38 10.41 9.19
C SER A 152 1.89 10.88 10.58
N PRO A 153 2.50 11.93 11.17
CA PRO A 153 2.12 12.41 12.50
C PRO A 153 0.89 13.33 12.48
N PHE A 154 0.39 13.72 11.31
CA PHE A 154 -0.70 14.68 11.18
C PHE A 154 -1.94 14.06 10.52
N LEU A 155 -3.12 14.51 10.96
CA LEU A 155 -4.40 14.27 10.32
C LEU A 155 -5.27 15.54 10.46
N ASP A 156 -5.87 16.01 9.36
CA ASP A 156 -6.71 17.22 9.34
C ASP A 156 -6.07 18.44 10.02
N GLY A 157 -4.80 18.68 9.75
CA GLY A 157 -4.04 19.81 10.31
C GLY A 157 -3.68 19.65 11.80
N LYS A 158 -3.96 18.50 12.41
CA LYS A 158 -3.72 18.26 13.85
C LYS A 158 -2.63 17.22 14.07
N ILE A 159 -1.84 17.42 15.12
CA ILE A 159 -0.89 16.41 15.61
C ILE A 159 -1.68 15.26 16.25
N THR A 160 -1.43 14.03 15.79
CA THR A 160 -2.16 12.83 16.25
C THR A 160 -1.57 12.19 17.52
N GLY A 161 -0.36 12.58 17.89
CA GLY A 161 0.40 11.94 18.97
C GLY A 161 1.16 10.68 18.56
N SER A 162 1.10 10.31 17.28
CA SER A 162 1.77 9.14 16.72
C SER A 162 2.70 9.53 15.58
N HIS A 163 3.87 8.90 15.47
CA HIS A 163 4.79 9.13 14.34
C HIS A 163 4.28 8.47 13.04
N SER A 164 3.59 7.34 13.14
CA SER A 164 2.87 6.70 12.04
C SER A 164 1.38 6.54 12.39
N HIS A 165 0.60 7.57 12.17
CA HIS A 165 -0.85 7.53 12.36
C HIS A 165 -1.51 6.61 11.33
N ARG A 166 -0.95 6.53 10.11
CA ARG A 166 -1.42 5.59 9.08
C ARG A 166 -1.58 4.18 9.63
N TRP A 167 -0.56 3.65 10.30
CA TRP A 167 -0.60 2.28 10.80
C TRP A 167 -1.57 2.07 11.96
N GLN A 168 -1.93 3.14 12.67
CA GLN A 168 -2.96 3.08 13.72
C GLN A 168 -4.37 3.01 13.16
N VAL A 169 -4.67 3.76 12.09
CA VAL A 169 -6.02 3.84 11.53
C VAL A 169 -6.28 2.78 10.48
N PHE A 170 -5.23 2.33 9.77
CA PHE A 170 -5.39 1.35 8.71
C PHE A 170 -5.96 0.03 9.26
N PRO A 171 -7.08 -0.47 8.70
CA PRO A 171 -7.74 -1.66 9.22
C PRO A 171 -6.83 -2.89 9.11
N GLN A 172 -6.68 -3.61 10.21
CA GLN A 172 -6.03 -4.91 10.21
C GLN A 172 -7.09 -6.00 10.04
N THR A 173 -6.99 -6.77 8.97
CA THR A 173 -7.97 -7.82 8.68
C THR A 173 -7.27 -9.08 8.16
N PRO A 174 -7.61 -10.27 8.71
CA PRO A 174 -8.35 -10.47 9.97
C PRO A 174 -7.61 -9.86 11.17
N ALA A 175 -8.33 -9.62 12.27
CA ALA A 175 -7.77 -9.01 13.48
C ALA A 175 -6.60 -9.83 14.08
N HIS A 176 -6.66 -11.15 13.93
CA HIS A 176 -5.62 -12.07 14.43
C HIS A 176 -5.07 -12.91 13.29
N VAL A 177 -3.81 -12.66 12.94
CA VAL A 177 -3.09 -13.39 11.89
C VAL A 177 -1.91 -14.13 12.53
N PRO A 178 -1.83 -15.47 12.45
CA PRO A 178 -0.74 -16.22 13.05
C PRO A 178 0.60 -15.97 12.34
N LEU A 179 1.68 -16.35 12.98
CA LEU A 179 2.97 -16.58 12.33
C LEU A 179 2.89 -17.95 11.67
N PHE A 180 2.68 -18.00 10.37
CA PHE A 180 2.50 -19.25 9.64
C PHE A 180 3.74 -20.15 9.73
N GLU A 181 3.57 -21.36 10.24
CA GLU A 181 4.64 -22.33 10.40
C GLU A 181 5.15 -22.89 9.07
N SER A 182 4.21 -23.06 8.10
CA SER A 182 4.47 -23.63 6.78
C SER A 182 3.53 -23.02 5.73
N HIS A 183 3.81 -23.26 4.45
CA HIS A 183 2.89 -22.91 3.36
C HIS A 183 1.54 -23.61 3.51
N LYS A 184 1.52 -24.90 3.91
CA LYS A 184 0.28 -25.62 4.15
C LYS A 184 -0.57 -24.95 5.24
N HIS A 185 0.06 -24.51 6.35
CA HIS A 185 -0.66 -23.77 7.40
C HIS A 185 -1.26 -22.48 6.86
N PHE A 186 -0.51 -21.72 6.04
CA PHE A 186 -1.02 -20.50 5.41
C PHE A 186 -2.23 -20.76 4.50
N VAL A 187 -2.18 -21.82 3.67
CA VAL A 187 -3.30 -22.19 2.79
C VAL A 187 -4.55 -22.54 3.62
N THR A 188 -4.43 -23.47 4.54
CA THR A 188 -5.57 -23.94 5.36
C THR A 188 -6.19 -22.78 6.15
N TRP A 189 -5.36 -21.96 6.80
CA TRP A 189 -5.84 -20.81 7.54
C TRP A 189 -6.55 -19.77 6.64
N THR A 190 -6.00 -19.51 5.45
CA THR A 190 -6.62 -18.55 4.51
C THR A 190 -8.00 -19.04 4.04
N GLU A 191 -8.11 -20.32 3.68
CA GLU A 191 -9.39 -20.94 3.28
C GLU A 191 -10.43 -20.87 4.41
N GLU A 192 -9.98 -21.10 5.65
CA GLU A 192 -10.83 -20.99 6.84
C GLU A 192 -11.33 -19.55 7.05
N GLN A 193 -10.45 -18.53 6.94
CA GLN A 193 -10.85 -17.13 7.08
C GLN A 193 -11.84 -16.69 6.00
N LEU A 194 -11.67 -17.16 4.76
CA LEU A 194 -12.63 -16.92 3.68
C LEU A 194 -13.99 -17.58 3.96
N LYS A 195 -13.98 -18.82 4.46
CA LYS A 195 -15.21 -19.54 4.83
C LYS A 195 -15.94 -18.89 6.00
N LEU A 196 -15.20 -18.35 6.97
CA LEU A 196 -15.76 -17.63 8.12
C LEU A 196 -16.24 -16.22 7.77
N GLY A 197 -15.88 -15.70 6.59
CA GLY A 197 -16.22 -14.33 6.16
C GLY A 197 -15.41 -13.24 6.86
N THR A 198 -14.36 -13.58 7.58
CA THR A 198 -13.42 -12.61 8.19
C THR A 198 -12.55 -11.91 7.16
N MET A 199 -12.42 -12.50 5.98
CA MET A 199 -11.92 -11.88 4.74
C MET A 199 -12.96 -12.08 3.64
N GLN A 200 -13.31 -11.02 2.90
CA GLN A 200 -14.18 -11.13 1.73
C GLN A 200 -13.46 -11.85 0.58
N ASN A 201 -12.18 -11.64 0.43
CA ASN A 201 -11.30 -12.28 -0.55
C ASN A 201 -9.84 -12.26 -0.06
N VAL A 202 -8.95 -12.94 -0.76
CA VAL A 202 -7.53 -13.05 -0.40
C VAL A 202 -6.76 -11.72 -0.37
N ARG A 203 -7.28 -10.65 -0.98
CA ARG A 203 -6.67 -9.31 -0.92
C ARG A 203 -6.83 -8.66 0.45
N HIS A 204 -7.84 -9.09 1.25
CA HIS A 204 -8.12 -8.57 2.58
C HIS A 204 -7.21 -9.14 3.68
N LEU A 205 -6.13 -9.82 3.36
CA LEU A 205 -5.05 -10.08 4.30
C LEU A 205 -4.22 -8.80 4.47
N TRP A 206 -4.71 -7.89 5.31
CA TRP A 206 -4.08 -6.60 5.62
C TRP A 206 -3.29 -6.70 6.92
N VAL A 207 -2.04 -7.04 6.78
CA VAL A 207 -1.07 -7.29 7.85
C VAL A 207 0.27 -6.65 7.48
N SER A 208 1.12 -6.42 8.48
CA SER A 208 2.43 -5.75 8.28
C SER A 208 3.31 -6.42 7.22
N VAL A 209 3.28 -7.75 7.15
CA VAL A 209 4.04 -8.58 6.20
C VAL A 209 3.17 -9.75 5.80
N ARG A 210 3.08 -10.02 4.50
CA ARG A 210 2.33 -11.19 4.00
C ARG A 210 3.08 -11.91 2.89
N PRO A 211 2.87 -13.23 2.73
CA PRO A 211 3.23 -13.93 1.51
C PRO A 211 2.34 -13.46 0.35
N ASN A 212 2.92 -13.31 -0.85
CA ASN A 212 2.21 -12.86 -2.03
C ASN A 212 2.64 -13.63 -3.28
N GLY A 213 1.81 -13.60 -4.31
CA GLY A 213 2.04 -14.31 -5.58
C GLY A 213 0.90 -14.15 -6.55
N SER A 214 0.98 -14.87 -7.67
CA SER A 214 0.01 -14.78 -8.76
C SER A 214 -1.37 -15.36 -8.40
N ASN A 215 -1.43 -16.31 -7.48
CA ASN A 215 -2.67 -16.96 -7.03
C ASN A 215 -2.57 -17.31 -5.54
N ARG A 216 -2.78 -16.32 -4.67
CA ARG A 216 -2.82 -16.53 -3.21
C ARG A 216 -4.02 -17.40 -2.82
N PRO A 217 -3.87 -18.30 -1.85
CA PRO A 217 -2.67 -18.67 -1.09
C PRO A 217 -1.81 -19.74 -1.77
N TYR A 218 -2.16 -20.24 -2.95
CA TYR A 218 -1.59 -21.46 -3.53
C TYR A 218 -0.29 -21.25 -4.29
N ASN A 219 -0.18 -20.16 -5.06
CA ASN A 219 1.01 -19.87 -5.87
C ASN A 219 1.66 -18.57 -5.42
N LEU A 220 2.76 -18.72 -4.70
CA LEU A 220 3.50 -17.65 -4.05
C LEU A 220 4.89 -17.50 -4.67
N ASN A 221 5.42 -16.28 -4.71
CA ASN A 221 6.75 -16.02 -5.24
C ASN A 221 7.46 -14.85 -4.56
N ARG A 222 6.84 -14.23 -3.55
CA ARG A 222 7.41 -13.08 -2.87
C ARG A 222 6.81 -12.84 -1.48
N LEU A 223 7.61 -12.22 -0.64
CA LEU A 223 7.19 -11.55 0.58
C LEU A 223 6.82 -10.10 0.23
N GLU A 224 5.75 -9.59 0.83
CA GLU A 224 5.31 -8.20 0.72
C GLU A 224 5.31 -7.55 2.12
N LEU A 225 6.24 -6.62 2.34
CA LEU A 225 6.29 -5.75 3.52
C LEU A 225 5.42 -4.53 3.27
N ARG A 226 4.39 -4.30 4.11
CA ARG A 226 3.31 -3.33 3.91
C ARG A 226 3.26 -2.22 4.96
N ILE A 227 4.00 -2.39 6.06
CA ILE A 227 3.89 -1.51 7.23
C ILE A 227 4.46 -0.11 7.00
N CYS A 228 5.33 0.06 6.01
CA CYS A 228 6.08 1.30 5.80
C CYS A 228 5.18 2.44 5.32
N ASP A 229 5.31 3.59 5.98
CA ASP A 229 4.76 4.84 5.50
C ASP A 229 5.47 5.28 4.21
N LEU A 230 4.79 6.10 3.41
CA LEU A 230 5.42 6.78 2.27
C LEU A 230 6.30 7.91 2.81
N ILE A 231 7.61 7.78 2.63
CA ILE A 231 8.56 8.84 2.97
C ILE A 231 8.54 9.87 1.81
N ALA A 232 8.27 11.12 2.16
CA ALA A 232 8.39 12.24 1.22
C ALA A 232 9.87 12.52 0.93
N ASP A 233 10.17 12.86 -0.31
CA ASP A 233 11.47 13.36 -0.78
C ASP A 233 11.51 14.89 -0.72
#